data_0f88b217175e2eb86d050fd3ca0c09dd
#
_entry.id   0f88b217175e2eb86d050fd3ca0c09dd
#
_cell.length_a   1.000
_cell.length_b   1.000
_cell.length_c   1.000
_cell.angle_alpha   90.00
_cell.angle_beta   90.00
_cell.angle_gamma   90.00
#
_symmetry.space_group_name_H-M   'P 1'
#
loop_
_entity.id
_entity.type
_entity.pdbx_description
1 polymer ?
#
loop_
_entity_poly.entity_id
_entity_poly.type
_entity_poly.pdbx_seq_one_letter_code
_entity_poly.pdbx_strand_id
1 'polypeptide(L)'
;MAGNPTYSRRRPGKKSILFLCIATLLVVCYELFLAFGGPVGTGTVQQGTVVHFIDVGQGDCALILSGDDAVLIDAGLTATADQVTEYLCAAGVSHLTAAVATHPHEDHIGGMAAVLDAFQTDTLYLPAKTAITPSYEAMLDAAERTGTAMQVPAPGQRLSLDAHASLAFLAPDPDAVFESV
;
A
#
# COMPACT_ATOMS: atom_id res chain seq x y z
N MET A 1 -80.88 6.95 10.53
CA MET A 1 -80.08 6.03 9.68
C MET A 1 -78.88 6.81 9.18
N ALA A 2 -77.73 6.60 9.78
CA ALA A 2 -76.48 7.30 9.44
C ALA A 2 -75.71 6.45 8.42
N GLY A 3 -75.47 6.98 7.19
CA GLY A 3 -74.74 6.32 6.16
C GLY A 3 -73.22 6.36 6.44
N ASN A 4 -72.62 5.18 6.38
CA ASN A 4 -71.19 4.98 6.61
C ASN A 4 -70.39 5.51 5.37
N PRO A 5 -69.38 6.34 5.52
CA PRO A 5 -68.61 6.84 4.39
C PRO A 5 -67.68 5.73 3.85
N THR A 6 -67.92 5.28 2.62
CA THR A 6 -67.03 4.34 1.91
C THR A 6 -65.72 5.03 1.55
N TYR A 7 -64.64 4.65 2.25
CA TYR A 7 -63.29 5.11 1.97
C TYR A 7 -62.74 4.41 0.73
N SER A 8 -62.74 5.12 -0.42
CA SER A 8 -62.15 4.62 -1.66
C SER A 8 -60.63 4.74 -1.63
N ARG A 9 -59.91 3.62 -1.42
CA ARG A 9 -58.42 3.55 -1.58
C ARG A 9 -58.09 3.80 -3.08
N ARG A 10 -57.64 4.99 -3.43
CA ARG A 10 -57.03 5.22 -4.73
C ARG A 10 -55.75 4.40 -4.87
N ARG A 11 -55.67 3.51 -5.87
CA ARG A 11 -54.44 2.79 -6.21
C ARG A 11 -53.41 3.78 -6.73
N PRO A 12 -52.16 3.71 -6.28
CA PRO A 12 -51.10 4.62 -6.77
C PRO A 12 -50.90 4.44 -8.28
N GLY A 13 -50.72 5.52 -8.98
CA GLY A 13 -50.52 5.53 -10.44
C GLY A 13 -49.13 4.92 -10.78
N LYS A 14 -48.99 4.37 -12.00
CA LYS A 14 -47.74 3.75 -12.49
C LYS A 14 -46.49 4.67 -12.27
N LYS A 15 -46.66 5.98 -12.43
CA LYS A 15 -45.62 6.99 -12.19
C LYS A 15 -45.20 7.06 -10.71
N SER A 16 -46.17 6.94 -9.79
CA SER A 16 -45.89 6.95 -8.35
C SER A 16 -45.19 5.66 -7.89
N ILE A 17 -45.52 4.51 -8.49
CA ILE A 17 -44.84 3.24 -8.23
C ILE A 17 -43.41 3.30 -8.74
N LEU A 18 -43.17 3.79 -9.95
CA LEU A 18 -41.84 3.95 -10.53
C LEU A 18 -40.97 4.89 -9.67
N PHE A 19 -41.52 6.02 -9.22
CA PHE A 19 -40.80 6.93 -8.34
C PHE A 19 -40.42 6.28 -7.00
N LEU A 20 -41.34 5.51 -6.42
CA LEU A 20 -41.07 4.77 -5.17
C LEU A 20 -39.96 3.72 -5.36
N CYS A 21 -39.98 2.98 -6.48
CA CYS A 21 -38.95 1.99 -6.81
C CYS A 21 -37.56 2.63 -7.01
N ILE A 22 -37.49 3.79 -7.67
CA ILE A 22 -36.23 4.52 -7.84
C ILE A 22 -35.73 5.05 -6.48
N ALA A 23 -36.60 5.60 -5.66
CA ALA A 23 -36.25 6.09 -4.33
C ALA A 23 -35.72 4.97 -3.42
N THR A 24 -36.38 3.82 -3.42
CA THR A 24 -35.91 2.64 -2.65
C THR A 24 -34.57 2.10 -3.18
N LEU A 25 -34.38 2.07 -4.50
CA LEU A 25 -33.11 1.64 -5.08
C LEU A 25 -31.97 2.59 -4.68
N LEU A 26 -32.19 3.89 -4.72
CA LEU A 26 -31.17 4.87 -4.31
C LEU A 26 -30.83 4.75 -2.82
N VAL A 27 -31.83 4.51 -1.96
CA VAL A 27 -31.57 4.27 -0.52
C VAL A 27 -30.77 2.99 -0.33
N VAL A 28 -31.13 1.89 -1.00
CA VAL A 28 -30.36 0.63 -0.90
C VAL A 28 -28.93 0.79 -1.43
N CYS A 29 -28.75 1.49 -2.55
CA CYS A 29 -27.41 1.78 -3.08
C CYS A 29 -26.59 2.66 -2.11
N TYR A 30 -27.24 3.64 -1.46
CA TYR A 30 -26.60 4.47 -0.45
C TYR A 30 -26.21 3.68 0.80
N GLU A 31 -27.07 2.81 1.30
CA GLU A 31 -26.75 1.93 2.44
C GLU A 31 -25.64 0.93 2.11
N LEU A 32 -25.66 0.36 0.90
CA LEU A 32 -24.58 -0.49 0.42
C LEU A 32 -23.26 0.30 0.26
N PHE A 33 -23.31 1.53 -0.24
CA PHE A 33 -22.15 2.42 -0.32
C PHE A 33 -21.58 2.72 1.07
N LEU A 34 -22.44 2.97 2.09
CA LEU A 34 -21.99 3.16 3.47
C LEU A 34 -21.45 1.88 4.11
N ALA A 35 -22.01 0.72 3.75
CA ALA A 35 -21.61 -0.56 4.32
C ALA A 35 -20.32 -1.13 3.69
N PHE A 36 -20.10 -0.88 2.39
CA PHE A 36 -19.02 -1.50 1.62
C PHE A 36 -18.13 -0.50 0.87
N GLY A 37 -18.50 0.76 0.76
CA GLY A 37 -17.80 1.80 -0.02
C GLY A 37 -17.84 3.17 0.63
N GLY A 38 -18.28 3.27 1.88
CA GLY A 38 -18.14 4.51 2.66
C GLY A 38 -16.65 4.88 2.73
N PRO A 39 -16.31 6.19 2.87
CA PRO A 39 -14.93 6.58 3.02
C PRO A 39 -14.32 5.71 4.11
N VAL A 40 -13.33 4.91 3.74
CA VAL A 40 -12.48 4.20 4.71
C VAL A 40 -12.13 5.26 5.72
N GLY A 41 -12.61 5.05 6.96
CA GLY A 41 -12.57 6.09 7.98
C GLY A 41 -11.22 6.77 7.94
N THR A 42 -11.23 8.10 7.98
CA THR A 42 -10.02 8.85 8.25
C THR A 42 -9.46 8.24 9.53
N GLY A 43 -8.55 7.28 9.32
CA GLY A 43 -7.86 6.65 10.42
C GLY A 43 -7.36 7.79 11.27
N THR A 44 -7.69 7.76 12.54
CA THR A 44 -7.03 8.65 13.50
C THR A 44 -5.57 8.59 13.16
N VAL A 45 -4.99 9.73 12.74
CA VAL A 45 -3.55 9.87 12.51
C VAL A 45 -2.92 9.25 13.74
N GLN A 46 -2.36 8.05 13.57
CA GLN A 46 -1.72 7.35 14.67
C GLN A 46 -0.52 8.20 15.02
N GLN A 47 -0.58 8.92 16.14
CA GLN A 47 0.57 9.66 16.63
C GLN A 47 1.61 8.63 17.05
N GLY A 48 2.48 8.27 16.10
CA GLY A 48 3.53 7.29 16.35
C GLY A 48 3.95 6.55 15.07
N THR A 49 5.05 5.85 15.20
CA THR A 49 5.59 4.99 14.13
C THR A 49 5.09 3.57 14.33
N VAL A 50 4.59 2.95 13.27
CA VAL A 50 4.16 1.55 13.26
C VAL A 50 5.04 0.76 12.31
N VAL A 51 5.47 -0.41 12.74
CA VAL A 51 6.23 -1.34 11.89
C VAL A 51 5.39 -2.60 11.68
N HIS A 52 5.12 -2.91 10.42
CA HIS A 52 4.42 -4.11 10.00
C HIS A 52 5.46 -5.12 9.50
N PHE A 53 5.44 -6.32 10.02
CA PHE A 53 6.17 -7.45 9.43
C PHE A 53 5.18 -8.22 8.58
N ILE A 54 5.38 -8.22 7.27
CA ILE A 54 4.45 -8.82 6.30
C ILE A 54 4.86 -10.26 6.09
N ASP A 55 3.93 -11.19 6.32
CA ASP A 55 4.16 -12.60 6.04
C ASP A 55 4.20 -12.83 4.52
N VAL A 56 5.39 -13.07 4.00
CA VAL A 56 5.66 -13.39 2.59
C VAL A 56 6.12 -14.84 2.42
N GLY A 57 5.96 -15.66 3.46
CA GLY A 57 6.49 -17.02 3.52
C GLY A 57 8.00 -17.01 3.72
N GLN A 58 8.76 -17.47 2.71
CA GLN A 58 10.21 -17.35 2.74
C GLN A 58 10.62 -15.92 2.32
N GLY A 59 11.51 -15.30 3.08
CA GLY A 59 12.07 -13.98 2.81
C GLY A 59 11.61 -12.92 3.80
N ASP A 60 11.97 -11.68 3.54
CA ASP A 60 11.66 -10.55 4.39
C ASP A 60 10.81 -9.50 3.66
N CYS A 61 9.90 -8.88 4.42
CA CYS A 61 9.14 -7.72 3.99
C CYS A 61 8.65 -6.95 5.21
N ALA A 62 9.07 -5.70 5.37
CA ALA A 62 8.61 -4.86 6.47
C ALA A 62 8.18 -3.48 5.96
N LEU A 63 7.03 -3.00 6.44
CA LEU A 63 6.51 -1.68 6.15
C LEU A 63 6.57 -0.83 7.42
N ILE A 64 7.17 0.35 7.31
CA ILE A 64 7.22 1.36 8.37
C ILE A 64 6.28 2.50 7.96
N LEU A 65 5.31 2.81 8.81
CA LEU A 65 4.43 3.95 8.66
C LEU A 65 4.70 4.95 9.79
N SER A 66 4.91 6.23 9.45
CA SER A 66 5.18 7.29 10.41
C SER A 66 4.60 8.60 9.89
N GLY A 67 3.47 9.04 10.45
CA GLY A 67 2.72 10.16 9.90
C GLY A 67 2.28 9.88 8.46
N ASP A 68 2.67 10.75 7.53
CA ASP A 68 2.41 10.60 6.10
C ASP A 68 3.51 9.81 5.37
N ASP A 69 4.58 9.45 6.06
CA ASP A 69 5.71 8.71 5.48
C ASP A 69 5.50 7.21 5.54
N ALA A 70 5.82 6.54 4.44
CA ALA A 70 5.84 5.09 4.32
C ALA A 70 7.19 4.63 3.76
N VAL A 71 7.79 3.64 4.42
CA VAL A 71 9.05 3.02 3.98
C VAL A 71 8.87 1.52 3.91
N LEU A 72 9.16 0.93 2.76
CA LEU A 72 9.19 -0.51 2.59
C LEU A 72 10.64 -1.02 2.68
N ILE A 73 10.87 -2.05 3.46
CA ILE A 73 12.17 -2.75 3.57
C ILE A 73 11.97 -4.17 3.08
N ASP A 74 12.61 -4.51 1.98
CA ASP A 74 12.44 -5.74 1.22
C ASP A 74 10.99 -5.99 0.76
N ALA A 75 10.77 -6.94 -0.13
CA ALA A 75 9.48 -7.19 -0.77
C ALA A 75 9.21 -8.67 -1.05
N GLY A 76 9.93 -9.57 -0.38
CA GLY A 76 9.75 -11.01 -0.55
C GLY A 76 10.09 -11.53 -1.94
N LEU A 77 9.56 -12.71 -2.25
CA LEU A 77 9.72 -13.38 -3.55
C LEU A 77 8.89 -12.70 -4.65
N THR A 78 9.30 -12.87 -5.89
CA THR A 78 8.47 -12.51 -7.06
C THR A 78 7.09 -13.17 -7.02
N ALA A 79 7.00 -14.39 -6.52
CA ALA A 79 5.73 -15.13 -6.40
C ALA A 79 4.75 -14.52 -5.38
N THR A 80 5.22 -13.72 -4.44
CA THR A 80 4.41 -13.07 -3.39
C THR A 80 4.21 -11.56 -3.65
N ALA A 81 4.62 -11.05 -4.81
CA ALA A 81 4.57 -9.63 -5.15
C ALA A 81 3.15 -9.05 -5.07
N ASP A 82 2.15 -9.77 -5.57
CA ASP A 82 0.74 -9.34 -5.50
C ASP A 82 0.27 -9.23 -4.05
N GLN A 83 0.64 -10.19 -3.19
CA GLN A 83 0.32 -10.15 -1.76
C GLN A 83 0.91 -8.92 -1.07
N VAL A 84 2.16 -8.54 -1.41
CA VAL A 84 2.80 -7.34 -0.86
C VAL A 84 2.07 -6.09 -1.32
N THR A 85 1.79 -5.96 -2.61
CA THR A 85 1.09 -4.78 -3.16
C THR A 85 -0.33 -4.64 -2.61
N GLU A 86 -1.07 -5.74 -2.48
CA GLU A 86 -2.39 -5.77 -1.83
C GLU A 86 -2.32 -5.35 -0.36
N TYR A 87 -1.30 -5.82 0.37
CA TYR A 87 -1.10 -5.43 1.77
C TYR A 87 -0.83 -3.93 1.90
N LEU A 88 0.05 -3.37 1.07
CA LEU A 88 0.35 -1.94 1.06
C LEU A 88 -0.92 -1.11 0.78
N CYS A 89 -1.72 -1.51 -0.21
CA CYS A 89 -3.01 -0.88 -0.49
C CYS A 89 -3.95 -0.94 0.72
N ALA A 90 -4.07 -2.11 1.37
CA ALA A 90 -4.93 -2.30 2.54
C ALA A 90 -4.44 -1.51 3.76
N ALA A 91 -3.13 -1.30 3.89
CA ALA A 91 -2.53 -0.44 4.91
C ALA A 91 -2.70 1.07 4.63
N GLY A 92 -3.29 1.43 3.47
CA GLY A 92 -3.55 2.81 3.09
C GLY A 92 -2.35 3.53 2.46
N VAL A 93 -1.30 2.79 2.07
CA VAL A 93 -0.15 3.34 1.38
C VAL A 93 -0.58 3.81 -0.01
N SER A 94 -0.32 5.05 -0.34
CA SER A 94 -0.52 5.62 -1.68
C SER A 94 0.78 6.06 -2.33
N HIS A 95 1.84 6.23 -1.53
CA HIS A 95 3.15 6.69 -1.91
C HIS A 95 4.18 6.10 -0.94
N LEU A 96 5.38 5.80 -1.40
CA LEU A 96 6.51 5.38 -0.59
C LEU A 96 7.57 6.49 -0.56
N THR A 97 7.87 7.01 0.62
CA THR A 97 9.01 7.91 0.84
C THR A 97 10.32 7.20 0.49
N ALA A 98 10.39 5.90 0.76
CA ALA A 98 11.52 5.07 0.36
C ALA A 98 11.15 3.58 0.23
N ALA A 99 11.87 2.91 -0.65
CA ALA A 99 12.00 1.45 -0.68
C ALA A 99 13.46 1.09 -0.41
N VAL A 100 13.71 0.06 0.37
CA VAL A 100 15.06 -0.39 0.75
C VAL A 100 15.23 -1.83 0.31
N ALA A 101 16.18 -2.08 -0.58
CA ALA A 101 16.64 -3.42 -0.95
C ALA A 101 17.86 -3.76 -0.11
N THR A 102 17.73 -4.64 0.87
CA THR A 102 18.82 -4.93 1.82
C THR A 102 19.96 -5.69 1.16
N HIS A 103 19.64 -6.71 0.37
CA HIS A 103 20.61 -7.48 -0.40
C HIS A 103 19.93 -8.16 -1.62
N PRO A 104 20.70 -8.54 -2.66
CA PRO A 104 20.15 -8.86 -3.98
C PRO A 104 19.65 -10.32 -4.11
N HIS A 105 19.16 -10.95 -3.06
CA HIS A 105 18.53 -12.27 -3.15
C HIS A 105 17.05 -12.13 -3.48
N GLU A 106 16.51 -13.10 -4.22
CA GLU A 106 15.15 -13.06 -4.72
C GLU A 106 14.10 -13.00 -3.61
N ASP A 107 14.32 -13.71 -2.51
CA ASP A 107 13.42 -13.74 -1.34
C ASP A 107 13.39 -12.40 -0.56
N HIS A 108 14.15 -11.42 -0.98
CA HIS A 108 14.15 -10.05 -0.47
C HIS A 108 13.69 -9.02 -1.50
N ILE A 109 14.19 -9.14 -2.73
CA ILE A 109 13.91 -8.12 -3.76
C ILE A 109 12.96 -8.59 -4.86
N GLY A 110 12.49 -9.83 -4.82
CA GLY A 110 11.67 -10.43 -5.87
C GLY A 110 10.39 -9.65 -6.18
N GLY A 111 9.71 -9.16 -5.16
CA GLY A 111 8.49 -8.34 -5.29
C GLY A 111 8.75 -6.86 -5.57
N MET A 112 9.99 -6.37 -5.47
CA MET A 112 10.30 -4.94 -5.51
C MET A 112 9.89 -4.26 -6.82
N ALA A 113 10.09 -4.92 -7.96
CA ALA A 113 9.69 -4.38 -9.26
C ALA A 113 8.18 -4.10 -9.33
N ALA A 114 7.35 -5.02 -8.81
CA ALA A 114 5.90 -4.84 -8.79
C ALA A 114 5.48 -3.72 -7.84
N VAL A 115 6.16 -3.57 -6.69
CA VAL A 115 5.93 -2.47 -5.76
C VAL A 115 6.23 -1.13 -6.41
N LEU A 116 7.39 -0.99 -7.08
CA LEU A 116 7.77 0.24 -7.77
C LEU A 116 6.82 0.60 -8.92
N ASP A 117 6.28 -0.41 -9.61
CA ASP A 117 5.27 -0.19 -10.66
C ASP A 117 3.90 0.24 -10.10
N ALA A 118 3.56 -0.23 -8.90
CA ALA A 118 2.26 0.03 -8.28
C ALA A 118 2.22 1.33 -7.45
N PHE A 119 3.36 1.72 -6.86
CA PHE A 119 3.45 2.85 -5.94
C PHE A 119 4.52 3.84 -6.38
N GLN A 120 4.14 5.12 -6.47
CA GLN A 120 5.14 6.16 -6.61
C GLN A 120 6.11 6.08 -5.42
N THR A 121 7.41 6.00 -5.72
CA THR A 121 8.47 5.86 -4.72
C THR A 121 9.51 6.94 -4.94
N ASP A 122 9.85 7.70 -3.91
CA ASP A 122 10.82 8.79 -4.07
C ASP A 122 12.23 8.25 -4.25
N THR A 123 12.64 7.31 -3.39
CA THR A 123 14.01 6.77 -3.42
C THR A 123 14.01 5.26 -3.20
N LEU A 124 14.69 4.54 -4.09
CA LEU A 124 15.09 3.15 -3.90
C LEU A 124 16.53 3.11 -3.37
N TYR A 125 16.69 2.64 -2.13
CA TYR A 125 18.00 2.37 -1.55
C TYR A 125 18.46 0.98 -1.98
N LEU A 126 19.59 0.96 -2.69
CA LEU A 126 20.17 -0.26 -3.26
C LEU A 126 21.17 -0.91 -2.30
N PRO A 127 21.34 -2.23 -2.36
CA PRO A 127 22.44 -2.89 -1.66
C PRO A 127 23.80 -2.43 -2.22
N ALA A 128 24.83 -2.45 -1.38
CA ALA A 128 26.20 -2.13 -1.82
C ALA A 128 26.75 -3.14 -2.85
N LYS A 129 26.23 -4.38 -2.80
CA LYS A 129 26.64 -5.45 -3.73
C LYS A 129 25.62 -5.54 -4.86
N THR A 130 26.11 -5.47 -6.09
CA THR A 130 25.29 -5.73 -7.30
C THR A 130 25.16 -7.22 -7.55
N ALA A 131 24.11 -7.61 -8.28
CA ALA A 131 23.90 -8.98 -8.73
C ALA A 131 23.50 -8.99 -10.21
N ILE A 132 23.68 -10.15 -10.85
CA ILE A 132 23.21 -10.41 -12.22
C ILE A 132 22.12 -11.48 -12.07
N THR A 133 20.98 -11.08 -11.52
CA THR A 133 19.81 -11.94 -11.35
C THR A 133 18.59 -11.31 -11.99
N PRO A 134 17.63 -12.09 -12.49
CA PRO A 134 16.43 -11.53 -13.12
C PRO A 134 15.66 -10.58 -12.20
N SER A 135 15.56 -10.87 -10.90
CA SER A 135 14.89 -10.03 -9.92
C SER A 135 15.61 -8.70 -9.67
N TYR A 136 16.95 -8.71 -9.66
CA TYR A 136 17.75 -7.50 -9.51
C TYR A 136 17.64 -6.59 -10.73
N GLU A 137 17.75 -7.16 -11.94
CA GLU A 137 17.57 -6.43 -13.20
C GLU A 137 16.14 -5.86 -13.31
N ALA A 138 15.12 -6.67 -13.01
CA ALA A 138 13.73 -6.21 -13.03
C ALA A 138 13.46 -5.05 -12.06
N MET A 139 14.07 -5.08 -10.87
CA MET A 139 13.99 -3.98 -9.88
C MET A 139 14.60 -2.69 -10.42
N LEU A 140 15.80 -2.77 -11.03
CA LEU A 140 16.46 -1.59 -11.63
C LEU A 140 15.67 -1.02 -12.79
N ASP A 141 15.19 -1.88 -13.69
CA ASP A 141 14.35 -1.50 -14.84
C ASP A 141 13.05 -0.83 -14.37
N ALA A 142 12.44 -1.32 -13.29
CA ALA A 142 11.25 -0.72 -12.71
C ALA A 142 11.55 0.68 -12.13
N ALA A 143 12.65 0.83 -11.40
CA ALA A 143 13.05 2.12 -10.85
C ALA A 143 13.34 3.15 -11.96
N GLU A 144 14.01 2.73 -13.05
CA GLU A 144 14.25 3.60 -14.21
C GLU A 144 12.94 3.99 -14.91
N ARG A 145 12.05 3.03 -15.15
CA ARG A 145 10.75 3.23 -15.81
C ARG A 145 9.83 4.17 -15.04
N THR A 146 9.82 4.07 -13.70
CA THR A 146 8.98 4.89 -12.82
C THR A 146 9.61 6.23 -12.46
N GLY A 147 10.90 6.43 -12.77
CA GLY A 147 11.64 7.63 -12.41
C GLY A 147 12.02 7.68 -10.92
N THR A 148 12.02 6.54 -10.23
CA THR A 148 12.43 6.42 -8.83
C THR A 148 13.93 6.71 -8.71
N ALA A 149 14.32 7.61 -7.81
CA ALA A 149 15.74 7.90 -7.55
C ALA A 149 16.42 6.67 -6.94
N MET A 150 17.62 6.32 -7.41
CA MET A 150 18.38 5.18 -6.90
C MET A 150 19.61 5.65 -6.14
N GLN A 151 19.85 5.11 -4.94
CA GLN A 151 20.96 5.48 -4.09
C GLN A 151 21.48 4.27 -3.31
N VAL A 152 22.81 4.13 -3.23
CA VAL A 152 23.45 3.24 -2.24
C VAL A 152 23.64 4.06 -0.96
N PRO A 153 23.06 3.67 0.18
CA PRO A 153 23.18 4.44 1.39
C PRO A 153 24.58 4.33 2.01
N ALA A 154 25.01 5.39 2.69
CA ALA A 154 26.23 5.38 3.48
C ALA A 154 25.94 5.03 4.96
N PRO A 155 26.88 4.39 5.68
CA PRO A 155 26.76 4.20 7.12
C PRO A 155 26.55 5.54 7.83
N GLY A 156 25.57 5.57 8.74
CA GLY A 156 25.18 6.78 9.47
C GLY A 156 24.25 7.72 8.71
N GLN A 157 23.98 7.48 7.42
CA GLN A 157 22.95 8.21 6.69
C GLN A 157 21.60 8.05 7.37
N ARG A 158 20.82 9.13 7.42
CA ARG A 158 19.49 9.14 8.03
C ARG A 158 18.43 9.57 7.03
N LEU A 159 17.32 8.90 7.08
CA LEU A 159 16.06 9.29 6.45
C LEU A 159 15.12 9.77 7.56
N SER A 160 14.75 11.02 7.55
CA SER A 160 13.75 11.54 8.49
C SER A 160 12.36 11.11 8.03
N LEU A 161 11.58 10.57 8.98
CA LEU A 161 10.21 10.12 8.76
C LEU A 161 9.31 11.02 9.58
N ASP A 162 8.80 12.04 9.35
CA ASP A 162 8.08 13.02 10.16
C ASP A 162 8.92 13.66 11.29
N ALA A 163 8.24 14.42 12.16
CA ALA A 163 8.91 15.17 13.23
C ALA A 163 9.44 14.28 14.38
N HIS A 164 9.11 12.99 14.41
CA HIS A 164 9.32 12.13 15.59
C HIS A 164 10.09 10.84 15.31
N ALA A 165 10.28 10.45 14.04
CA ALA A 165 10.98 9.23 13.68
C ALA A 165 12.08 9.48 12.64
N SER A 166 13.08 8.62 12.63
CA SER A 166 14.09 8.56 11.59
C SER A 166 14.60 7.14 11.42
N LEU A 167 14.89 6.75 10.18
CA LEU A 167 15.58 5.53 9.84
C LEU A 167 17.06 5.85 9.67
N ALA A 168 17.94 5.10 10.32
CA ALA A 168 19.38 5.24 10.18
C ALA A 168 19.98 4.01 9.52
N PHE A 169 20.74 4.20 8.45
CA PHE A 169 21.48 3.12 7.81
C PHE A 169 22.77 2.87 8.61
N LEU A 170 22.89 1.68 9.18
CA LEU A 170 24.08 1.28 9.95
C LEU A 170 25.12 0.57 9.08
N ALA A 171 24.69 0.09 7.93
CA ALA A 171 25.46 -0.59 6.90
C ALA A 171 25.00 -0.11 5.51
N PRO A 172 25.71 -0.42 4.42
CA PRO A 172 26.95 -1.19 4.39
C PRO A 172 28.16 -0.40 4.84
N ASP A 173 29.14 -1.08 5.44
CA ASP A 173 30.47 -0.51 5.64
C ASP A 173 31.24 -0.59 4.31
N PRO A 174 31.69 0.54 3.72
CA PRO A 174 32.38 0.53 2.44
C PRO A 174 33.70 -0.25 2.47
N ASP A 175 34.28 -0.43 3.66
CA ASP A 175 35.53 -1.16 3.85
C ASP A 175 35.30 -2.63 4.28
N ALA A 176 34.04 -3.05 4.44
CA ALA A 176 33.72 -4.43 4.81
C ALA A 176 34.03 -5.40 3.66
N VAL A 177 34.92 -6.32 3.92
CA VAL A 177 35.20 -7.45 3.02
C VAL A 177 34.17 -8.56 3.29
N PHE A 178 33.19 -8.69 2.41
CA PHE A 178 32.26 -9.81 2.46
C PHE A 178 32.91 -11.01 1.79
N GLU A 179 33.31 -12.01 2.59
CA GLU A 179 33.71 -13.29 2.03
C GLU A 179 32.46 -13.94 1.40
N SER A 180 32.57 -14.35 0.13
CA SER A 180 31.52 -15.14 -0.52
C SER A 180 31.42 -16.49 0.15
N VAL A 181 30.29 -16.78 0.75
CA VAL A 181 29.94 -18.14 1.21
C VAL A 181 29.57 -18.99 0.02
#